data_b557bf6992f682f980b16eb62442df8c
#
_entry.id   b557bf6992f682f980b16eb62442df8c
#
_cell.length_a   1.000
_cell.length_b   1.000
_cell.length_c   1.000
_cell.angle_alpha   90.00
_cell.angle_beta   90.00
_cell.angle_gamma   90.00
#
_symmetry.space_group_name_H-M   'P 1'
#
loop_
_entity.id
_entity.type
_entity.pdbx_description
1 polymer ?
#
loop_
_entity_poly.entity_id
_entity_poly.type
_entity_poly.pdbx_seq_one_letter_code
_entity_poly.pdbx_strand_id
1 'polypeptide(L)'
;MKTFDDVTAVVGRTPLVRINKLAGDKATVLAKLEFYNPANSVKDRIGVAIVDAAEASGELKPGGIIVEGTSGNTDIALAMVGAARGYDVVLCMPETMSLERRALLRAYGAELVLTPGPDGMKGAVAKAEEIAAERGGILARQFANQANVEIHKKTTAEEVWADTDGTVDIFVAGIGTGGTITAVGQVIKERKPEVQMVAVEPAESPLLTEGKAGPHKIQGLGANFVPDILDRSVIDEVIDVKADDAIELARKAAAEEGLLVGISSGAALVAAAEVANRPENAGKTIVVVLPDFGERYLSTVLYSDLMN
;
A
#
# COMPACT_ATOMS: atom_id res chain seq x y z
N MET A 1 -29.34 12.27 -4.87
CA MET A 1 -28.26 12.50 -3.91
C MET A 1 -27.47 11.19 -3.79
N LYS A 2 -26.13 11.22 -3.91
CA LYS A 2 -25.32 10.01 -3.77
C LYS A 2 -24.87 9.94 -2.31
N THR A 3 -25.49 9.10 -1.52
CA THR A 3 -25.16 8.84 -0.11
C THR A 3 -24.58 7.45 0.02
N PHE A 4 -23.77 7.23 1.04
CA PHE A 4 -23.15 5.95 1.39
C PHE A 4 -23.63 5.56 2.79
N ASP A 5 -23.74 4.27 3.07
CA ASP A 5 -24.24 3.77 4.35
C ASP A 5 -23.21 4.02 5.48
N ASP A 6 -21.93 3.85 5.16
CA ASP A 6 -20.82 4.16 6.06
C ASP A 6 -19.54 4.53 5.28
N VAL A 7 -18.47 4.83 6.00
CA VAL A 7 -17.18 5.26 5.42
C VAL A 7 -16.51 4.15 4.60
N THR A 8 -16.78 2.88 4.87
CA THR A 8 -16.15 1.76 4.12
C THR A 8 -16.63 1.70 2.68
N ALA A 9 -17.85 2.15 2.40
CA ALA A 9 -18.41 2.23 1.05
C ALA A 9 -17.81 3.36 0.19
N VAL A 10 -17.04 4.28 0.79
CA VAL A 10 -16.34 5.36 0.07
C VAL A 10 -15.01 4.90 -0.52
N VAL A 11 -14.45 3.79 -0.03
CA VAL A 11 -13.14 3.24 -0.45
C VAL A 11 -13.10 2.97 -1.96
N GLY A 12 -11.96 3.29 -2.56
CA GLY A 12 -11.74 3.12 -4.01
C GLY A 12 -12.13 4.35 -4.84
N ARG A 13 -12.20 4.17 -6.15
CA ARG A 13 -12.46 5.25 -7.13
C ARG A 13 -11.49 6.42 -6.96
N THR A 14 -10.25 6.10 -6.67
CA THR A 14 -9.18 7.08 -6.49
C THR A 14 -8.80 7.70 -7.85
N PRO A 15 -8.48 9.00 -7.90
CA PRO A 15 -8.23 9.67 -9.17
C PRO A 15 -6.87 9.31 -9.78
N LEU A 16 -6.78 9.43 -11.11
CA LEU A 16 -5.53 9.57 -11.83
C LEU A 16 -5.20 11.04 -12.04
N VAL A 17 -3.95 11.42 -11.73
CA VAL A 17 -3.44 12.78 -11.92
C VAL A 17 -2.15 12.75 -12.72
N ARG A 18 -2.05 13.60 -13.74
CA ARG A 18 -0.84 13.69 -14.56
C ARG A 18 0.33 14.28 -13.78
N ILE A 19 1.48 13.62 -13.88
CA ILE A 19 2.77 14.15 -13.42
C ILE A 19 3.37 14.99 -14.54
N ASN A 20 3.63 16.26 -14.25
CA ASN A 20 3.99 17.24 -15.29
C ASN A 20 5.47 17.63 -15.29
N LYS A 21 6.15 17.55 -14.14
CA LYS A 21 7.51 18.07 -13.97
C LYS A 21 8.53 16.98 -13.66
N LEU A 22 8.11 15.94 -12.90
CA LEU A 22 9.06 14.96 -12.37
C LEU A 22 9.39 13.80 -13.32
N ALA A 23 8.57 13.56 -14.34
CA ALA A 23 8.69 12.40 -15.21
C ALA A 23 9.24 12.70 -16.63
N GLY A 24 9.60 13.96 -16.91
CA GLY A 24 9.97 14.37 -18.27
C GLY A 24 8.74 14.47 -19.20
N ASP A 25 9.00 14.52 -20.51
CA ASP A 25 7.98 14.80 -21.53
C ASP A 25 7.84 13.70 -22.60
N LYS A 26 8.63 12.62 -22.52
CA LYS A 26 8.61 11.56 -23.51
C LYS A 26 7.38 10.66 -23.44
N ALA A 27 6.94 10.35 -22.23
CA ALA A 27 5.75 9.53 -21.95
C ALA A 27 4.74 10.30 -21.11
N THR A 28 3.48 9.88 -21.12
CA THR A 28 2.46 10.38 -20.20
C THR A 28 2.47 9.57 -18.93
N VAL A 29 2.81 10.21 -17.79
CA VAL A 29 2.79 9.56 -16.48
C VAL A 29 1.57 10.01 -15.68
N LEU A 30 0.75 9.04 -15.27
CA LEU A 30 -0.47 9.24 -14.48
C LEU A 30 -0.29 8.61 -13.11
N ALA A 31 -0.44 9.39 -12.06
CA ALA A 31 -0.35 8.95 -10.68
C ALA A 31 -1.73 8.50 -10.16
N LYS A 32 -1.87 7.26 -9.71
CA LYS A 32 -3.03 6.73 -9.01
C LYS A 32 -2.94 7.12 -7.54
N LEU A 33 -3.75 8.08 -7.11
CA LEU A 33 -3.66 8.70 -5.79
C LEU A 33 -4.42 7.91 -4.74
N GLU A 34 -3.83 6.86 -4.20
CA GLU A 34 -4.45 5.97 -3.22
C GLU A 34 -4.69 6.62 -1.85
N PHE A 35 -4.09 7.77 -1.58
CA PHE A 35 -4.37 8.55 -0.38
C PHE A 35 -5.73 9.29 -0.39
N TYR A 36 -6.48 9.24 -1.49
CA TYR A 36 -7.88 9.66 -1.53
C TYR A 36 -8.85 8.67 -0.88
N ASN A 37 -8.38 7.50 -0.49
CA ASN A 37 -9.16 6.61 0.36
C ASN A 37 -9.38 7.23 1.76
N PRO A 38 -10.48 6.89 2.48
CA PRO A 38 -10.89 7.55 3.72
C PRO A 38 -9.85 7.58 4.84
N ALA A 39 -9.06 6.51 4.99
CA ALA A 39 -7.96 6.47 5.95
C ALA A 39 -6.60 6.78 5.28
N ASN A 40 -6.62 7.44 4.12
CA ASN A 40 -5.49 8.01 3.39
C ASN A 40 -4.44 6.99 2.91
N SER A 41 -4.84 5.77 2.56
CA SER A 41 -3.92 4.82 1.92
C SER A 41 -4.60 3.75 1.06
N VAL A 42 -3.78 3.10 0.22
CA VAL A 42 -4.16 1.91 -0.56
C VAL A 42 -4.67 0.76 0.32
N LYS A 43 -4.27 0.71 1.59
CA LYS A 43 -4.63 -0.36 2.51
C LYS A 43 -6.09 -0.32 2.94
N ASP A 44 -6.78 0.79 2.74
CA ASP A 44 -8.22 0.88 3.00
C ASP A 44 -8.99 -0.14 2.15
N ARG A 45 -8.54 -0.37 0.91
CA ARG A 45 -9.11 -1.39 0.02
C ARG A 45 -9.04 -2.78 0.64
N ILE A 46 -7.85 -3.17 1.09
CA ILE A 46 -7.66 -4.50 1.68
C ILE A 46 -8.28 -4.62 3.07
N GLY A 47 -8.31 -3.55 3.85
CA GLY A 47 -8.97 -3.54 5.15
C GLY A 47 -10.46 -3.88 5.02
N VAL A 48 -11.16 -3.25 4.09
CA VAL A 48 -12.57 -3.57 3.79
C VAL A 48 -12.71 -4.99 3.25
N ALA A 49 -11.89 -5.38 2.28
CA ALA A 49 -12.03 -6.67 1.62
C ALA A 49 -11.78 -7.89 2.52
N ILE A 50 -10.80 -7.76 3.43
CA ILE A 50 -10.50 -8.82 4.40
C ILE A 50 -11.68 -9.00 5.37
N VAL A 51 -12.27 -7.91 5.84
CA VAL A 51 -13.44 -7.96 6.71
C VAL A 51 -14.65 -8.51 5.95
N ASP A 52 -14.93 -8.05 4.73
CA ASP A 52 -16.01 -8.58 3.87
C ASP A 52 -15.87 -10.10 3.66
N ALA A 53 -14.65 -10.59 3.40
CA ALA A 53 -14.40 -12.00 3.20
C ALA A 53 -14.63 -12.82 4.49
N ALA A 54 -14.21 -12.29 5.63
CA ALA A 54 -14.41 -12.95 6.94
C ALA A 54 -15.88 -12.96 7.38
N GLU A 55 -16.64 -11.90 7.08
CA GLU A 55 -18.10 -11.85 7.26
C GLU A 55 -18.80 -12.89 6.37
N ALA A 56 -18.44 -12.94 5.09
CA ALA A 56 -19.03 -13.83 4.11
C ALA A 56 -18.76 -15.32 4.41
N SER A 57 -17.57 -15.64 4.93
CA SER A 57 -17.21 -17.00 5.36
C SER A 57 -17.84 -17.40 6.71
N GLY A 58 -18.33 -16.43 7.49
CA GLY A 58 -18.84 -16.64 8.85
C GLY A 58 -17.76 -16.75 9.91
N GLU A 59 -16.49 -16.53 9.56
CA GLU A 59 -15.37 -16.47 10.53
C GLU A 59 -15.49 -15.24 11.45
N LEU A 60 -15.90 -14.10 10.89
CA LEU A 60 -16.16 -12.88 11.65
C LEU A 60 -17.67 -12.69 11.81
N LYS A 61 -18.13 -12.76 13.06
CA LYS A 61 -19.54 -12.54 13.44
C LYS A 61 -19.73 -11.09 13.91
N PRO A 62 -20.96 -10.52 13.82
CA PRO A 62 -21.26 -9.21 14.39
C PRO A 62 -20.73 -9.03 15.83
N GLY A 63 -19.98 -7.96 16.09
CA GLY A 63 -19.31 -7.72 17.37
C GLY A 63 -18.08 -8.60 17.62
N GLY A 64 -17.59 -9.28 16.61
CA GLY A 64 -16.37 -10.09 16.70
C GLY A 64 -15.10 -9.25 16.78
N ILE A 65 -13.96 -9.93 16.87
CA ILE A 65 -12.64 -9.32 17.09
C ILE A 65 -11.75 -9.50 15.86
N ILE A 66 -11.15 -8.41 15.39
CA ILE A 66 -10.12 -8.40 14.35
C ILE A 66 -8.78 -8.20 15.03
N VAL A 67 -7.81 -9.07 14.77
CA VAL A 67 -6.48 -8.99 15.36
C VAL A 67 -5.44 -8.92 14.24
N GLU A 68 -4.43 -8.07 14.39
CA GLU A 68 -3.31 -8.05 13.45
C GLU A 68 -2.01 -7.63 14.12
N GLY A 69 -0.91 -8.25 13.66
CA GLY A 69 0.45 -7.87 14.02
C GLY A 69 1.07 -7.08 12.89
N THR A 70 0.90 -5.77 12.91
CA THR A 70 1.43 -4.88 11.86
C THR A 70 1.81 -3.52 12.46
N SER A 71 2.43 -2.66 11.70
CA SER A 71 2.85 -1.33 12.16
C SER A 71 2.69 -0.28 11.07
N GLY A 72 1.80 -0.55 10.10
CA GLY A 72 1.66 0.25 8.90
C GLY A 72 0.26 0.79 8.65
N ASN A 73 0.00 1.04 7.36
CA ASN A 73 -1.29 1.55 6.91
C ASN A 73 -2.44 0.53 7.07
N THR A 74 -2.11 -0.75 7.14
CA THR A 74 -3.11 -1.82 7.35
C THR A 74 -3.78 -1.72 8.72
N ASP A 75 -3.02 -1.34 9.77
CA ASP A 75 -3.59 -1.10 11.10
C ASP A 75 -4.67 -0.04 11.06
N ILE A 76 -4.35 1.07 10.37
CA ILE A 76 -5.24 2.22 10.28
C ILE A 76 -6.50 1.84 9.49
N ALA A 77 -6.34 1.09 8.41
CA ALA A 77 -7.47 0.62 7.62
C ALA A 77 -8.38 -0.33 8.41
N LEU A 78 -7.81 -1.31 9.13
CA LEU A 78 -8.57 -2.24 9.97
C LEU A 78 -9.26 -1.51 11.13
N ALA A 79 -8.57 -0.56 11.78
CA ALA A 79 -9.15 0.25 12.85
C ALA A 79 -10.34 1.10 12.34
N MET A 80 -10.21 1.72 11.16
CA MET A 80 -11.30 2.45 10.51
C MET A 80 -12.50 1.54 10.22
N VAL A 81 -12.27 0.37 9.63
CA VAL A 81 -13.34 -0.58 9.29
C VAL A 81 -14.03 -1.10 10.55
N GLY A 82 -13.24 -1.46 11.58
CA GLY A 82 -13.78 -1.91 12.87
C GLY A 82 -14.66 -0.86 13.51
N ALA A 83 -14.21 0.39 13.57
CA ALA A 83 -14.99 1.51 14.09
C ALA A 83 -16.29 1.73 13.31
N ALA A 84 -16.24 1.63 11.97
CA ALA A 84 -17.42 1.84 11.13
C ALA A 84 -18.46 0.71 11.22
N ARG A 85 -18.01 -0.53 11.45
CA ARG A 85 -18.87 -1.72 11.41
C ARG A 85 -19.15 -2.35 12.78
N GLY A 86 -18.62 -1.77 13.86
CA GLY A 86 -18.84 -2.24 15.22
C GLY A 86 -18.09 -3.51 15.58
N TYR A 87 -16.85 -3.66 15.10
CA TYR A 87 -15.91 -4.71 15.47
C TYR A 87 -14.87 -4.20 16.44
N ASP A 88 -14.49 -5.03 17.40
CA ASP A 88 -13.33 -4.76 18.22
C ASP A 88 -12.06 -5.03 17.40
N VAL A 89 -11.09 -4.11 17.50
CA VAL A 89 -9.82 -4.23 16.77
C VAL A 89 -8.67 -4.24 17.77
N VAL A 90 -7.85 -5.28 17.74
CA VAL A 90 -6.66 -5.43 18.57
C VAL A 90 -5.42 -5.43 17.69
N LEU A 91 -4.53 -4.46 17.87
CA LEU A 91 -3.35 -4.27 17.06
C LEU A 91 -2.09 -4.46 17.90
N CYS A 92 -1.28 -5.45 17.51
CA CYS A 92 -0.01 -5.74 18.14
C CYS A 92 1.13 -5.07 17.38
N MET A 93 1.98 -4.31 18.08
CA MET A 93 3.08 -3.58 17.46
C MET A 93 4.24 -3.40 18.43
N PRO A 94 5.48 -3.25 17.92
CA PRO A 94 6.62 -2.93 18.77
C PRO A 94 6.44 -1.58 19.48
N GLU A 95 6.90 -1.50 20.72
CA GLU A 95 6.88 -0.26 21.51
C GLU A 95 7.73 0.88 20.93
N THR A 96 8.50 0.60 19.88
CA THR A 96 9.29 1.59 19.13
C THR A 96 8.45 2.39 18.12
N MET A 97 7.18 2.03 17.90
CA MET A 97 6.30 2.76 17.01
C MET A 97 5.99 4.17 17.50
N SER A 98 5.86 5.12 16.59
CA SER A 98 5.66 6.53 16.90
C SER A 98 4.39 6.78 17.74
N LEU A 99 4.45 7.81 18.58
CA LEU A 99 3.31 8.20 19.44
C LEU A 99 2.11 8.65 18.61
N GLU A 100 2.36 9.34 17.50
CA GLU A 100 1.33 9.82 16.58
C GLU A 100 0.54 8.65 15.99
N ARG A 101 1.24 7.58 15.57
CA ARG A 101 0.58 6.37 15.05
C ARG A 101 -0.27 5.70 16.10
N ARG A 102 0.25 5.54 17.33
CA ARG A 102 -0.52 4.97 18.43
C ARG A 102 -1.76 5.82 18.77
N ALA A 103 -1.61 7.15 18.75
CA ALA A 103 -2.73 8.07 19.00
C ALA A 103 -3.81 7.94 17.92
N LEU A 104 -3.41 7.86 16.64
CA LEU A 104 -4.32 7.69 15.51
C LEU A 104 -5.14 6.39 15.63
N LEU A 105 -4.50 5.27 15.95
CA LEU A 105 -5.19 3.99 16.12
C LEU A 105 -6.16 3.99 17.30
N ARG A 106 -5.76 4.60 18.44
CA ARG A 106 -6.66 4.79 19.58
C ARG A 106 -7.83 5.72 19.28
N ALA A 107 -7.63 6.71 18.42
CA ALA A 107 -8.72 7.59 17.97
C ALA A 107 -9.82 6.84 17.21
N TYR A 108 -9.47 5.77 16.50
CA TYR A 108 -10.44 4.83 15.92
C TYR A 108 -11.01 3.82 16.94
N GLY A 109 -10.56 3.84 18.19
CA GLY A 109 -11.03 2.91 19.22
C GLY A 109 -10.29 1.58 19.30
N ALA A 110 -9.20 1.39 18.54
CA ALA A 110 -8.45 0.14 18.57
C ALA A 110 -7.71 -0.06 19.91
N GLU A 111 -7.72 -1.30 20.41
CA GLU A 111 -6.87 -1.76 21.50
C GLU A 111 -5.44 -1.96 20.98
N LEU A 112 -4.46 -1.35 21.65
CA LEU A 112 -3.05 -1.51 21.29
C LEU A 112 -2.33 -2.40 22.28
N VAL A 113 -1.70 -3.45 21.79
CA VAL A 113 -0.82 -4.33 22.54
C VAL A 113 0.62 -4.07 22.08
N LEU A 114 1.41 -3.47 22.98
CA LEU A 114 2.80 -3.15 22.69
C LEU A 114 3.69 -4.35 23.04
N THR A 115 4.55 -4.74 22.11
CA THR A 115 5.53 -5.81 22.29
C THR A 115 6.93 -5.22 22.48
N PRO A 116 7.88 -5.95 23.11
CA PRO A 116 9.24 -5.46 23.32
C PRO A 116 9.91 -5.06 21.99
N GLY A 117 10.58 -3.91 21.99
CA GLY A 117 11.27 -3.38 20.81
C GLY A 117 12.24 -4.36 20.14
N PRO A 118 13.09 -5.10 20.91
CA PRO A 118 14.02 -6.08 20.36
C PRO A 118 13.38 -7.22 19.58
N ASP A 119 12.13 -7.58 19.89
CA ASP A 119 11.40 -8.66 19.19
C ASP A 119 10.86 -8.23 17.83
N GLY A 120 10.86 -6.92 17.56
CA GLY A 120 10.44 -6.33 16.30
C GLY A 120 9.05 -6.78 15.84
N MET A 121 8.84 -6.80 14.51
CA MET A 121 7.57 -7.26 13.94
C MET A 121 7.28 -8.74 14.18
N LYS A 122 8.30 -9.58 14.32
CA LYS A 122 8.11 -11.01 14.62
C LYS A 122 7.40 -11.20 15.96
N GLY A 123 7.81 -10.44 16.99
CA GLY A 123 7.14 -10.46 18.29
C GLY A 123 5.70 -9.96 18.23
N ALA A 124 5.44 -8.91 17.44
CA ALA A 124 4.09 -8.39 17.25
C ALA A 124 3.15 -9.41 16.57
N VAL A 125 3.63 -10.08 15.52
CA VAL A 125 2.85 -11.13 14.82
C VAL A 125 2.54 -12.31 15.75
N ALA A 126 3.55 -12.82 16.48
CA ALA A 126 3.35 -13.91 17.43
C ALA A 126 2.33 -13.55 18.53
N LYS A 127 2.38 -12.30 19.03
CA LYS A 127 1.40 -11.82 20.03
C LYS A 127 0.00 -11.69 19.46
N ALA A 128 -0.14 -11.28 18.20
CA ALA A 128 -1.42 -11.20 17.52
C ALA A 128 -2.04 -12.62 17.35
N GLU A 129 -1.23 -13.62 16.98
CA GLU A 129 -1.68 -15.01 16.87
C GLU A 129 -2.15 -15.56 18.21
N GLU A 130 -1.42 -15.30 19.31
CA GLU A 130 -1.79 -15.66 20.67
C GLU A 130 -3.16 -15.06 21.05
N ILE A 131 -3.33 -13.75 20.85
CA ILE A 131 -4.58 -13.04 21.21
C ILE A 131 -5.75 -13.51 20.35
N ALA A 132 -5.54 -13.73 19.06
CA ALA A 132 -6.59 -14.25 18.19
C ALA A 132 -7.07 -15.63 18.64
N ALA A 133 -6.14 -16.52 19.02
CA ALA A 133 -6.49 -17.84 19.55
C ALA A 133 -7.22 -17.78 20.90
N GLU A 134 -6.77 -16.92 21.80
CA GLU A 134 -7.36 -16.77 23.14
C GLU A 134 -8.76 -16.15 23.13
N ARG A 135 -8.96 -15.12 22.28
CA ARG A 135 -10.20 -14.35 22.26
C ARG A 135 -11.17 -14.77 21.15
N GLY A 136 -10.81 -15.73 20.30
CA GLY A 136 -11.62 -16.16 19.16
C GLY A 136 -11.71 -15.09 18.06
N GLY A 137 -10.67 -14.28 17.90
CA GLY A 137 -10.57 -13.27 16.88
C GLY A 137 -10.05 -13.79 15.54
N ILE A 138 -10.29 -13.04 14.46
CA ILE A 138 -9.71 -13.33 13.14
C ILE A 138 -8.37 -12.60 12.96
N LEU A 139 -7.46 -13.21 12.22
CA LEU A 139 -6.21 -12.58 11.76
C LEU A 139 -6.38 -12.09 10.32
N ALA A 140 -6.02 -10.84 10.05
CA ALA A 140 -6.16 -10.26 8.71
C ALA A 140 -5.18 -10.89 7.70
N ARG A 141 -3.94 -11.21 8.12
CA ARG A 141 -2.91 -11.92 7.32
C ARG A 141 -2.67 -11.30 5.95
N GLN A 142 -2.45 -10.01 5.88
CA GLN A 142 -2.37 -9.24 4.63
C GLN A 142 -1.44 -9.81 3.54
N PHE A 143 -0.40 -10.56 3.92
CA PHE A 143 0.59 -11.13 2.99
C PHE A 143 0.19 -12.49 2.40
N ALA A 144 -0.85 -13.13 2.94
CA ALA A 144 -1.32 -14.45 2.54
C ALA A 144 -2.82 -14.47 2.17
N ASN A 145 -3.58 -13.45 2.57
CA ASN A 145 -5.03 -13.39 2.36
C ASN A 145 -5.38 -13.01 0.92
N GLN A 146 -6.01 -13.93 0.20
CA GLN A 146 -6.42 -13.72 -1.20
C GLN A 146 -7.44 -12.58 -1.39
N ALA A 147 -8.19 -12.18 -0.35
CA ALA A 147 -9.07 -11.02 -0.42
C ALA A 147 -8.31 -9.73 -0.81
N ASN A 148 -7.01 -9.65 -0.46
CA ASN A 148 -6.13 -8.57 -0.88
C ASN A 148 -5.99 -8.51 -2.42
N VAL A 149 -5.72 -9.62 -3.08
CA VAL A 149 -5.62 -9.67 -4.54
C VAL A 149 -6.99 -9.43 -5.19
N GLU A 150 -8.03 -10.07 -4.69
CA GLU A 150 -9.37 -10.01 -5.27
C GLU A 150 -9.97 -8.61 -5.24
N ILE A 151 -9.73 -7.81 -4.18
CA ILE A 151 -10.23 -6.43 -4.16
C ILE A 151 -9.53 -5.56 -5.20
N HIS A 152 -8.23 -5.74 -5.40
CA HIS A 152 -7.49 -5.01 -6.41
C HIS A 152 -7.89 -5.42 -7.83
N LYS A 153 -8.25 -6.69 -8.07
CA LYS A 153 -8.84 -7.11 -9.36
C LYS A 153 -10.16 -6.40 -9.62
N LYS A 154 -11.06 -6.42 -8.62
CA LYS A 154 -12.42 -5.88 -8.76
C LYS A 154 -12.48 -4.35 -8.79
N THR A 155 -11.47 -3.68 -8.27
CA THR A 155 -11.50 -2.21 -8.12
C THR A 155 -10.31 -1.54 -8.79
N THR A 156 -9.09 -1.67 -8.27
CA THR A 156 -7.91 -0.94 -8.76
C THR A 156 -7.64 -1.20 -10.25
N ALA A 157 -7.68 -2.47 -10.67
CA ALA A 157 -7.45 -2.84 -12.06
C ALA A 157 -8.52 -2.27 -12.99
N GLU A 158 -9.80 -2.38 -12.59
CA GLU A 158 -10.92 -1.84 -13.35
C GLU A 158 -10.89 -0.30 -13.43
N GLU A 159 -10.54 0.36 -12.32
CA GLU A 159 -10.37 1.81 -12.27
C GLU A 159 -9.25 2.26 -13.21
N VAL A 160 -8.07 1.61 -13.16
CA VAL A 160 -6.95 1.93 -14.04
C VAL A 160 -7.33 1.74 -15.50
N TRP A 161 -7.99 0.63 -15.84
CA TRP A 161 -8.44 0.35 -17.20
C TRP A 161 -9.44 1.39 -17.71
N ALA A 162 -10.46 1.69 -16.91
CA ALA A 162 -11.51 2.65 -17.29
C ALA A 162 -10.99 4.09 -17.37
N ASP A 163 -10.18 4.52 -16.38
CA ASP A 163 -9.68 5.88 -16.29
C ASP A 163 -8.60 6.20 -17.35
N THR A 164 -8.04 5.17 -17.99
CA THR A 164 -7.11 5.30 -19.13
C THR A 164 -7.76 4.96 -20.48
N ASP A 165 -9.05 4.67 -20.53
CA ASP A 165 -9.72 4.15 -21.73
C ASP A 165 -8.99 2.94 -22.34
N GLY A 166 -8.38 2.10 -21.50
CA GLY A 166 -7.57 0.93 -21.90
C GLY A 166 -6.24 1.28 -22.57
N THR A 167 -5.79 2.52 -22.54
CA THR A 167 -4.52 2.94 -23.19
C THR A 167 -3.28 2.73 -22.33
N VAL A 168 -3.41 2.27 -21.08
CA VAL A 168 -2.27 1.98 -20.22
C VAL A 168 -1.28 1.02 -20.89
N ASP A 169 -0.01 1.40 -21.00
CA ASP A 169 1.07 0.61 -21.58
C ASP A 169 2.01 0.05 -20.52
N ILE A 170 2.19 0.78 -19.43
CA ILE A 170 3.10 0.40 -18.34
C ILE A 170 2.41 0.71 -17.01
N PHE A 171 2.45 -0.24 -16.08
CA PHE A 171 1.96 -0.07 -14.72
C PHE A 171 3.10 -0.23 -13.72
N VAL A 172 3.31 0.78 -12.87
CA VAL A 172 4.40 0.84 -11.89
C VAL A 172 3.83 0.78 -10.47
N ALA A 173 4.26 -0.18 -9.68
CA ALA A 173 3.85 -0.29 -8.28
C ALA A 173 4.95 -0.85 -7.38
N GLY A 174 5.08 -0.28 -6.20
CA GLY A 174 5.96 -0.79 -5.16
C GLY A 174 5.44 -2.08 -4.52
N ILE A 175 6.34 -2.99 -4.18
CA ILE A 175 6.00 -4.27 -3.56
C ILE A 175 6.11 -4.18 -2.04
N GLY A 176 4.93 -4.10 -1.38
CA GLY A 176 4.76 -4.40 0.04
C GLY A 176 4.20 -5.82 0.18
N THR A 177 2.88 -5.99 0.07
CA THR A 177 2.23 -7.31 0.02
C THR A 177 2.22 -7.94 -1.37
N GLY A 178 2.46 -7.16 -2.41
CA GLY A 178 2.37 -7.60 -3.80
C GLY A 178 0.96 -7.67 -4.38
N GLY A 179 -0.08 -7.48 -3.55
CA GLY A 179 -1.49 -7.63 -3.98
C GLY A 179 -1.89 -6.72 -5.12
N THR A 180 -1.46 -5.46 -5.11
CA THR A 180 -1.81 -4.48 -6.15
C THR A 180 -1.25 -4.88 -7.52
N ILE A 181 0.06 -5.13 -7.62
CA ILE A 181 0.70 -5.44 -8.90
C ILE A 181 0.25 -6.81 -9.44
N THR A 182 0.08 -7.79 -8.55
CA THR A 182 -0.46 -9.12 -8.90
C THR A 182 -1.84 -8.98 -9.54
N ALA A 183 -2.75 -8.31 -8.85
CA ALA A 183 -4.13 -8.18 -9.33
C ALA A 183 -4.25 -7.38 -10.62
N VAL A 184 -3.60 -6.22 -10.67
CA VAL A 184 -3.63 -5.36 -11.86
C VAL A 184 -2.98 -6.08 -13.05
N GLY A 185 -1.85 -6.76 -12.82
CA GLY A 185 -1.17 -7.54 -13.86
C GLY A 185 -2.03 -8.67 -14.40
N GLN A 186 -2.66 -9.45 -13.52
CA GLN A 186 -3.56 -10.54 -13.94
C GLN A 186 -4.72 -10.02 -14.80
N VAL A 187 -5.41 -8.97 -14.35
CA VAL A 187 -6.58 -8.44 -15.07
C VAL A 187 -6.20 -7.72 -16.37
N ILE A 188 -5.20 -6.84 -16.33
CA ILE A 188 -4.88 -6.01 -17.50
C ILE A 188 -4.19 -6.83 -18.58
N LYS A 189 -3.31 -7.76 -18.22
CA LYS A 189 -2.65 -8.63 -19.25
C LYS A 189 -3.61 -9.60 -19.94
N GLU A 190 -4.75 -9.94 -19.33
CA GLU A 190 -5.81 -10.67 -20.03
C GLU A 190 -6.44 -9.85 -21.17
N ARG A 191 -6.51 -8.52 -21.02
CA ARG A 191 -7.12 -7.59 -21.99
C ARG A 191 -6.10 -7.03 -22.98
N LYS A 192 -4.90 -6.76 -22.51
CA LYS A 192 -3.78 -6.16 -23.26
C LYS A 192 -2.47 -6.87 -22.84
N PRO A 193 -2.13 -8.01 -23.46
CA PRO A 193 -0.98 -8.83 -23.05
C PRO A 193 0.37 -8.12 -23.08
N GLU A 194 0.51 -7.08 -23.90
CA GLU A 194 1.73 -6.28 -24.05
C GLU A 194 1.97 -5.25 -22.95
N VAL A 195 1.04 -5.05 -22.03
CA VAL A 195 1.24 -4.14 -20.89
C VAL A 195 2.41 -4.61 -20.03
N GLN A 196 3.33 -3.70 -19.76
CA GLN A 196 4.48 -3.98 -18.90
C GLN A 196 4.15 -3.69 -17.42
N MET A 197 4.44 -4.65 -16.57
CA MET A 197 4.28 -4.56 -15.13
C MET A 197 5.65 -4.34 -14.49
N VAL A 198 5.89 -3.14 -13.98
CA VAL A 198 7.15 -2.74 -13.34
C VAL A 198 6.97 -2.71 -11.83
N ALA A 199 7.65 -3.62 -11.16
CA ALA A 199 7.69 -3.69 -9.71
C ALA A 199 8.80 -2.79 -9.15
N VAL A 200 8.60 -2.27 -7.94
CA VAL A 200 9.63 -1.47 -7.26
C VAL A 200 9.94 -2.09 -5.90
N GLU A 201 11.22 -2.31 -5.64
CA GLU A 201 11.72 -2.74 -4.33
C GLU A 201 12.86 -1.84 -3.83
N PRO A 202 13.17 -1.84 -2.51
CA PRO A 202 14.30 -1.07 -1.98
C PRO A 202 15.64 -1.65 -2.44
N ALA A 203 16.54 -0.81 -2.96
CA ALA A 203 17.89 -1.22 -3.35
C ALA A 203 18.72 -1.76 -2.17
N GLU A 204 18.38 -1.37 -0.94
CA GLU A 204 18.98 -1.89 0.28
C GLU A 204 18.45 -3.29 0.67
N SER A 205 17.36 -3.73 0.04
CA SER A 205 16.74 -5.05 0.24
C SER A 205 16.26 -5.62 -1.09
N PRO A 206 17.18 -5.93 -2.04
CA PRO A 206 16.86 -6.38 -3.39
C PRO A 206 16.49 -7.87 -3.39
N LEU A 207 15.35 -8.19 -2.78
CA LEU A 207 14.94 -9.57 -2.55
C LEU A 207 14.47 -10.26 -3.83
N LEU A 208 13.77 -9.54 -4.71
CA LEU A 208 13.25 -10.11 -5.95
C LEU A 208 14.31 -10.17 -7.05
N THR A 209 15.20 -9.18 -7.08
CA THR A 209 16.30 -9.09 -8.07
C THR A 209 17.50 -9.94 -7.67
N GLU A 210 17.97 -9.86 -6.41
CA GLU A 210 19.21 -10.50 -5.96
C GLU A 210 18.99 -11.62 -4.92
N GLY A 211 17.77 -11.83 -4.42
CA GLY A 211 17.50 -12.81 -3.37
C GLY A 211 18.03 -12.41 -1.98
N LYS A 212 18.32 -11.12 -1.77
CA LYS A 212 18.90 -10.61 -0.52
C LYS A 212 17.93 -9.71 0.21
N ALA A 213 17.62 -10.03 1.47
CA ALA A 213 16.87 -9.16 2.36
C ALA A 213 17.82 -8.30 3.21
N GLY A 214 17.44 -7.04 3.44
CA GLY A 214 18.24 -6.10 4.24
C GLY A 214 17.39 -5.03 4.90
N PRO A 215 17.95 -4.31 5.90
CA PRO A 215 17.27 -3.17 6.50
C PRO A 215 17.25 -1.99 5.54
N HIS A 216 16.11 -1.32 5.43
CA HIS A 216 15.90 -0.15 4.58
C HIS A 216 14.95 0.86 5.22
N LYS A 217 14.90 2.09 4.66
CA LYS A 217 14.09 3.19 5.18
C LYS A 217 12.77 3.41 4.43
N ILE A 218 12.51 2.70 3.33
CA ILE A 218 11.30 2.87 2.52
C ILE A 218 10.14 2.14 3.20
N GLN A 219 9.40 2.83 4.07
CA GLN A 219 8.23 2.27 4.74
C GLN A 219 7.15 1.89 3.72
N GLY A 220 6.56 0.69 3.91
CA GLY A 220 5.49 0.17 3.06
C GLY A 220 5.94 -0.74 1.93
N LEU A 221 7.23 -0.80 1.61
CA LEU A 221 7.84 -1.74 0.67
C LEU A 221 8.82 -2.68 1.37
N GLY A 222 9.24 -3.74 0.68
CA GLY A 222 10.35 -4.59 1.12
C GLY A 222 10.07 -5.32 2.44
N ALA A 223 9.16 -6.26 2.47
CA ALA A 223 8.79 -7.03 3.66
C ALA A 223 9.90 -7.98 4.17
N ASN A 224 11.03 -8.07 3.46
CA ASN A 224 12.15 -8.98 3.73
C ASN A 224 11.81 -10.48 3.59
N PHE A 225 10.69 -10.78 2.97
CA PHE A 225 10.28 -12.11 2.49
C PHE A 225 9.37 -11.94 1.28
N VAL A 226 9.26 -13.00 0.47
CA VAL A 226 8.36 -13.01 -0.69
C VAL A 226 6.94 -13.31 -0.18
N PRO A 227 5.96 -12.39 -0.38
CA PRO A 227 4.58 -12.63 0.05
C PRO A 227 3.93 -13.80 -0.69
N ASP A 228 3.11 -14.59 0.01
CA ASP A 228 2.42 -15.76 -0.57
C ASP A 228 1.47 -15.38 -1.71
N ILE A 229 0.90 -14.16 -1.65
CA ILE A 229 -0.04 -13.66 -2.65
C ILE A 229 0.63 -13.00 -3.86
N LEU A 230 1.97 -12.87 -3.87
CA LEU A 230 2.69 -12.26 -4.98
C LEU A 230 2.81 -13.22 -6.16
N ASP A 231 2.17 -12.89 -7.26
CA ASP A 231 2.35 -13.58 -8.53
C ASP A 231 3.49 -12.95 -9.33
N ARG A 232 4.67 -13.57 -9.27
CA ARG A 232 5.84 -13.08 -9.99
C ARG A 232 5.73 -13.22 -11.51
N SER A 233 4.83 -14.07 -12.00
CA SER A 233 4.69 -14.33 -13.44
C SER A 233 4.08 -13.14 -14.19
N VAL A 234 3.40 -12.22 -13.49
CA VAL A 234 2.85 -11.01 -14.13
C VAL A 234 3.88 -9.89 -14.22
N ILE A 235 5.00 -9.96 -13.49
CA ILE A 235 6.01 -8.91 -13.41
C ILE A 235 7.00 -9.05 -14.58
N ASP A 236 7.16 -7.99 -15.35
CA ASP A 236 8.10 -7.95 -16.47
C ASP A 236 9.46 -7.38 -16.07
N GLU A 237 9.48 -6.45 -15.10
CA GLU A 237 10.69 -5.81 -14.63
C GLU A 237 10.59 -5.47 -13.13
N VAL A 238 11.73 -5.52 -12.44
CA VAL A 238 11.87 -5.03 -11.05
C VAL A 238 12.94 -3.94 -11.04
N ILE A 239 12.60 -2.79 -10.48
CA ILE A 239 13.53 -1.65 -10.32
C ILE A 239 13.86 -1.48 -8.84
N ASP A 240 15.17 -1.53 -8.54
CA ASP A 240 15.73 -1.31 -7.22
C ASP A 240 15.91 0.19 -6.99
N VAL A 241 15.21 0.77 -6.01
CA VAL A 241 15.25 2.19 -5.70
C VAL A 241 15.93 2.43 -4.36
N LYS A 242 16.91 3.34 -4.32
CA LYS A 242 17.57 3.76 -3.08
C LYS A 242 16.63 4.59 -2.22
N ALA A 243 16.74 4.42 -0.90
CA ALA A 243 15.90 5.16 0.05
C ALA A 243 16.09 6.68 -0.06
N ASP A 244 17.31 7.15 -0.30
CA ASP A 244 17.59 8.58 -0.41
C ASP A 244 16.96 9.19 -1.67
N ASP A 245 16.99 8.48 -2.81
CA ASP A 245 16.32 8.91 -4.05
C ASP A 245 14.79 8.94 -3.88
N ALA A 246 14.23 7.96 -3.18
CA ALA A 246 12.81 7.92 -2.86
C ALA A 246 12.38 9.11 -1.99
N ILE A 247 13.17 9.47 -0.98
CA ILE A 247 12.94 10.62 -0.09
C ILE A 247 13.01 11.92 -0.89
N GLU A 248 14.04 12.08 -1.71
CA GLU A 248 14.20 13.28 -2.55
C GLU A 248 13.00 13.46 -3.48
N LEU A 249 12.58 12.40 -4.16
CA LEU A 249 11.49 12.52 -5.14
C LEU A 249 10.12 12.70 -4.47
N ALA A 250 9.88 12.13 -3.28
CA ALA A 250 8.68 12.41 -2.49
C ALA A 250 8.59 13.89 -2.08
N ARG A 251 9.71 14.49 -1.68
CA ARG A 251 9.79 15.94 -1.36
C ARG A 251 9.53 16.81 -2.61
N LYS A 252 10.13 16.45 -3.74
CA LYS A 252 9.89 17.14 -5.02
C LYS A 252 8.44 17.01 -5.47
N ALA A 253 7.80 15.86 -5.27
CA ALA A 253 6.38 15.68 -5.57
C ALA A 253 5.50 16.67 -4.80
N ALA A 254 5.80 16.93 -3.54
CA ALA A 254 5.12 17.97 -2.77
C ALA A 254 5.40 19.38 -3.29
N ALA A 255 6.66 19.71 -3.52
CA ALA A 255 7.07 21.08 -3.86
C ALA A 255 6.74 21.48 -5.31
N GLU A 256 6.78 20.52 -6.24
CA GLU A 256 6.70 20.81 -7.68
C GLU A 256 5.36 20.38 -8.29
N GLU A 257 4.76 19.27 -7.81
CA GLU A 257 3.48 18.74 -8.31
C GLU A 257 2.31 19.02 -7.36
N GLY A 258 2.58 19.49 -6.12
CA GLY A 258 1.56 19.67 -5.08
C GLY A 258 1.07 18.36 -4.48
N LEU A 259 1.81 17.27 -4.66
CA LEU A 259 1.47 15.91 -4.19
C LEU A 259 2.26 15.58 -2.94
N LEU A 260 1.68 15.80 -1.76
CA LEU A 260 2.26 15.42 -0.47
C LEU A 260 2.09 13.92 -0.24
N VAL A 261 3.16 13.15 -0.46
CA VAL A 261 3.11 11.68 -0.49
C VAL A 261 4.15 11.04 0.42
N GLY A 262 3.97 9.75 0.76
CA GLY A 262 4.91 8.99 1.56
C GLY A 262 6.16 8.52 0.80
N ILE A 263 7.11 7.91 1.53
CA ILE A 263 8.41 7.50 1.00
C ILE A 263 8.25 6.45 -0.12
N SER A 264 7.34 5.50 0.03
CA SER A 264 7.08 4.48 -0.99
C SER A 264 6.50 5.05 -2.28
N SER A 265 5.75 6.16 -2.19
CA SER A 265 5.30 6.91 -3.37
C SER A 265 6.47 7.56 -4.09
N GLY A 266 7.44 8.11 -3.34
CA GLY A 266 8.69 8.62 -3.90
C GLY A 266 9.47 7.53 -4.65
N ALA A 267 9.58 6.34 -4.07
CA ALA A 267 10.23 5.20 -4.74
C ALA A 267 9.52 4.82 -6.05
N ALA A 268 8.18 4.76 -6.03
CA ALA A 268 7.41 4.49 -7.24
C ALA A 268 7.58 5.58 -8.32
N LEU A 269 7.66 6.85 -7.91
CA LEU A 269 7.92 7.98 -8.82
C LEU A 269 9.33 7.93 -9.42
N VAL A 270 10.36 7.52 -8.65
CA VAL A 270 11.73 7.31 -9.19
C VAL A 270 11.70 6.31 -10.33
N ALA A 271 11.10 5.14 -10.10
CA ALA A 271 10.99 4.11 -11.12
C ALA A 271 10.14 4.57 -12.33
N ALA A 272 9.01 5.24 -12.08
CA ALA A 272 8.15 5.75 -13.15
C ALA A 272 8.87 6.81 -14.01
N ALA A 273 9.64 7.72 -13.40
CA ALA A 273 10.44 8.72 -14.11
C ALA A 273 11.56 8.08 -14.93
N GLU A 274 12.24 7.07 -14.39
CA GLU A 274 13.26 6.31 -15.13
C GLU A 274 12.66 5.64 -16.37
N VAL A 275 11.55 4.91 -16.20
CA VAL A 275 10.85 4.21 -17.29
C VAL A 275 10.31 5.19 -18.33
N ALA A 276 9.75 6.32 -17.90
CA ALA A 276 9.20 7.36 -18.77
C ALA A 276 10.26 8.02 -19.67
N ASN A 277 11.49 8.12 -19.21
CA ASN A 277 12.59 8.73 -19.95
C ASN A 277 13.31 7.80 -20.92
N ARG A 278 12.97 6.51 -20.94
CA ARG A 278 13.54 5.55 -21.92
C ARG A 278 13.04 5.88 -23.32
N PRO A 279 13.91 5.87 -24.35
CA PRO A 279 13.52 6.18 -25.73
C PRO A 279 12.37 5.31 -26.28
N GLU A 280 12.37 4.04 -25.95
CA GLU A 280 11.35 3.06 -26.38
C GLU A 280 9.97 3.27 -25.76
N ASN A 281 9.89 4.12 -24.74
CA ASN A 281 8.63 4.45 -24.05
C ASN A 281 8.04 5.80 -24.48
N ALA A 282 8.63 6.43 -25.49
CA ALA A 282 8.11 7.68 -26.03
C ALA A 282 6.65 7.50 -26.51
N GLY A 283 5.77 8.40 -26.06
CA GLY A 283 4.34 8.39 -26.39
C GLY A 283 3.49 7.38 -25.61
N LYS A 284 4.08 6.54 -24.76
CA LYS A 284 3.34 5.57 -23.93
C LYS A 284 2.63 6.23 -22.75
N THR A 285 1.59 5.56 -22.28
CA THR A 285 0.86 5.87 -21.04
C THR A 285 1.35 4.99 -19.89
N ILE A 286 1.88 5.61 -18.86
CA ILE A 286 2.41 4.95 -17.66
C ILE A 286 1.50 5.30 -16.47
N VAL A 287 1.02 4.30 -15.75
CA VAL A 287 0.30 4.51 -14.49
C VAL A 287 1.20 4.12 -13.34
N VAL A 288 1.38 5.01 -12.36
CA VAL A 288 2.17 4.77 -11.15
C VAL A 288 1.28 4.88 -9.91
N VAL A 289 1.39 3.93 -8.99
CA VAL A 289 0.62 3.94 -7.73
C VAL A 289 1.34 4.77 -6.68
N LEU A 290 0.64 5.76 -6.10
CA LEU A 290 1.09 6.53 -4.94
C LEU A 290 0.28 6.08 -3.70
N PRO A 291 0.87 5.20 -2.85
CA PRO A 291 0.12 4.41 -1.89
C PRO A 291 -0.51 5.19 -0.74
N ASP A 292 0.11 6.28 -0.26
CA ASP A 292 -0.35 6.98 0.93
C ASP A 292 0.04 8.45 1.00
N PHE A 293 -0.54 9.13 2.01
CA PHE A 293 -0.38 10.56 2.23
C PHE A 293 0.87 10.88 3.08
N GLY A 294 1.55 11.95 2.69
CA GLY A 294 2.83 12.35 3.29
C GLY A 294 2.75 12.88 4.72
N GLU A 295 1.59 13.36 5.17
CA GLU A 295 1.41 13.88 6.52
C GLU A 295 1.78 12.86 7.62
N ARG A 296 1.64 11.56 7.34
CA ARG A 296 2.07 10.47 8.24
C ARG A 296 3.56 10.41 8.51
N TYR A 297 4.36 11.12 7.70
CA TYR A 297 5.81 11.04 7.69
C TYR A 297 6.48 12.33 8.16
N LEU A 298 5.72 13.30 8.69
CA LEU A 298 6.26 14.62 9.12
C LEU A 298 7.35 14.48 10.18
N SER A 299 7.20 13.55 11.13
CA SER A 299 8.19 13.29 12.19
C SER A 299 9.27 12.26 11.79
N THR A 300 9.27 11.80 10.54
CA THR A 300 10.24 10.82 10.04
C THR A 300 11.36 11.48 9.23
N VAL A 301 12.32 10.65 8.79
CA VAL A 301 13.41 11.08 7.89
C VAL A 301 12.92 11.80 6.63
N LEU A 302 11.66 11.64 6.25
CA LEU A 302 11.10 12.32 5.08
C LEU A 302 10.97 13.83 5.27
N TYR A 303 10.52 14.31 6.44
CA TYR A 303 10.21 15.73 6.68
C TYR A 303 10.66 16.28 8.04
N SER A 304 11.34 15.48 8.89
CA SER A 304 11.68 15.89 10.27
C SER A 304 12.56 17.15 10.34
N ASP A 305 13.36 17.42 9.31
CA ASP A 305 14.16 18.64 9.17
C ASP A 305 13.33 19.91 8.95
N LEU A 306 12.07 19.79 8.55
CA LEU A 306 11.14 20.89 8.36
C LEU A 306 10.33 21.23 9.61
N MET A 307 10.49 20.48 10.70
CA MET A 307 9.75 20.66 11.96
C MET A 307 10.42 21.67 12.91
N ASN A 308 11.57 22.23 12.55
CA ASN A 308 12.34 23.19 13.38
C ASN A 308 12.10 24.65 12.96
#